data_fd21892fe9be58367ffb475303da8040
#
_entry.id   fd21892fe9be58367ffb475303da8040
#
_cell.length_a   1.000
_cell.length_b   1.000
_cell.length_c   1.000
_cell.angle_alpha   90.00
_cell.angle_beta   90.00
_cell.angle_gamma   90.00
#
_symmetry.space_group_name_H-M   'P 1'
#
loop_
_entity.id
_entity.type
_entity.pdbx_description
1 polymer ?
#
loop_
_entity_poly.entity_id
_entity_poly.type
_entity_poly.pdbx_seq_one_letter_code
_entity_poly.pdbx_strand_id
1 'polypeptide(L)'
;MFKELLNRLLAPAPEPLTDEGARLALFALLVRIARSDHNYSEVEKDRIDRIICTRYGQDTGGAIILREQAEAMEAEAPDTVRFTRAIKDAVAFEDRIGVVEALWQVVLADGHRDDSEDALMRLTANLLGVNDVDSAKARKRVEATI
;
A
#
# COMPACT_ATOMS: atom_id res chain seq x y z
N MET A 1 13.18 15.63 5.05
CA MET A 1 12.46 14.50 5.67
C MET A 1 12.01 13.46 4.63
N PHE A 2 11.20 13.85 3.68
CA PHE A 2 10.76 12.94 2.61
C PHE A 2 11.93 12.39 1.78
N LYS A 3 12.87 13.25 1.37
CA LYS A 3 14.04 12.82 0.58
C LYS A 3 14.93 11.84 1.33
N GLU A 4 15.12 12.04 2.64
CA GLU A 4 15.89 11.10 3.46
C GLU A 4 15.23 9.73 3.51
N LEU A 5 13.93 9.70 3.70
CA LEU A 5 13.16 8.48 3.74
C LEU A 5 13.25 7.73 2.41
N LEU A 6 13.09 8.45 1.30
CA LEU A 6 13.22 7.87 -0.02
C LEU A 6 14.63 7.32 -0.26
N ASN A 7 15.66 8.05 0.12
CA ASN A 7 17.04 7.61 -0.02
C ASN A 7 17.31 6.33 0.78
N ARG A 8 16.79 6.24 1.99
CA ARG A 8 16.92 5.03 2.81
C ARG A 8 16.22 3.85 2.14
N LEU A 9 15.02 4.08 1.61
CA LEU A 9 14.25 3.05 0.95
C LEU A 9 14.96 2.52 -0.30
N LEU A 10 15.63 3.39 -1.05
CA LEU A 10 16.30 3.06 -2.31
C LEU A 10 17.72 2.55 -2.11
N ALA A 11 18.29 2.62 -0.91
CA ALA A 11 19.67 2.16 -0.64
C ALA A 11 19.78 0.66 -0.90
N PRO A 12 20.94 0.18 -1.41
CA PRO A 12 21.14 -1.25 -1.68
C PRO A 12 20.94 -2.15 -0.46
N ALA A 13 21.30 -1.65 0.74
CA ALA A 13 21.10 -2.34 2.01
C ALA A 13 20.47 -1.34 3.00
N PRO A 14 19.18 -1.00 2.84
CA PRO A 14 18.55 0.03 3.65
C PRO A 14 18.45 -0.39 5.12
N GLU A 15 18.62 0.58 6.01
CA GLU A 15 18.37 0.38 7.44
C GLU A 15 16.85 0.18 7.65
N PRO A 16 16.46 -0.55 8.70
CA PRO A 16 15.04 -0.67 9.04
C PRO A 16 14.40 0.69 9.23
N LEU A 17 13.22 0.88 8.65
CA LEU A 17 12.48 2.12 8.78
C LEU A 17 11.77 2.18 10.14
N THR A 18 11.48 3.40 10.61
CA THR A 18 10.59 3.61 11.74
C THR A 18 9.18 3.17 11.35
N ASP A 19 8.29 3.03 12.34
CA ASP A 19 6.89 2.72 12.08
C ASP A 19 6.24 3.75 11.15
N GLU A 20 6.58 5.02 11.32
CA GLU A 20 6.10 6.10 10.47
C GLU A 20 6.61 5.93 9.02
N GLY A 21 7.87 5.57 8.86
CA GLY A 21 8.45 5.30 7.56
C GLY A 21 7.82 4.10 6.88
N ALA A 22 7.55 3.04 7.64
CA ALA A 22 6.88 1.85 7.12
C ALA A 22 5.44 2.17 6.68
N ARG A 23 4.74 3.03 7.41
CA ARG A 23 3.39 3.48 7.04
C ARG A 23 3.41 4.25 5.72
N LEU A 24 4.37 5.15 5.56
CA LEU A 24 4.47 5.92 4.31
C LEU A 24 4.80 4.99 3.14
N ALA A 25 5.67 3.99 3.34
CA ALA A 25 5.94 2.98 2.33
C ALA A 25 4.67 2.19 1.98
N LEU A 26 3.85 1.87 2.97
CA LEU A 26 2.56 1.22 2.75
C LEU A 26 1.63 2.11 1.90
N PHE A 27 1.53 3.38 2.24
CA PHE A 27 0.68 4.31 1.49
C PHE A 27 1.16 4.45 0.04
N ALA A 28 2.48 4.48 -0.17
CA ALA A 28 3.05 4.47 -1.52
C ALA A 28 2.68 3.20 -2.28
N LEU A 29 2.63 2.07 -1.59
CA LEU A 29 2.23 0.80 -2.18
C LEU A 29 0.74 0.80 -2.59
N LEU A 30 -0.13 1.38 -1.76
CA LEU A 30 -1.54 1.57 -2.09
C LEU A 30 -1.69 2.41 -3.37
N VAL A 31 -0.91 3.49 -3.49
CA VAL A 31 -0.91 4.33 -4.68
C VAL A 31 -0.43 3.55 -5.91
N ARG A 32 0.62 2.73 -5.75
CA ARG A 32 1.15 1.94 -6.86
C ARG A 32 0.12 0.95 -7.39
N ILE A 33 -0.61 0.29 -6.51
CA ILE A 33 -1.69 -0.62 -6.90
C ILE A 33 -2.77 0.18 -7.66
N ALA A 34 -3.18 1.33 -7.13
CA ALA A 34 -4.21 2.15 -7.76
C ALA A 34 -3.80 2.65 -9.15
N ARG A 35 -2.51 2.92 -9.36
CA ARG A 35 -2.00 3.41 -10.65
C ARG A 35 -1.72 2.33 -11.68
N SER A 36 -1.81 1.05 -11.29
CA SER A 36 -1.36 -0.06 -12.14
C SER A 36 -2.17 -0.23 -13.42
N ASP A 37 -3.41 0.25 -13.46
CA ASP A 37 -4.27 0.21 -14.64
C ASP A 37 -4.20 1.51 -15.46
N HIS A 38 -3.29 2.43 -15.12
CA HIS A 38 -3.14 3.75 -15.73
C HIS A 38 -4.35 4.66 -15.56
N ASN A 39 -5.24 4.33 -14.62
CA ASN A 39 -6.44 5.12 -14.31
C ASN A 39 -6.55 5.35 -12.80
N TYR A 40 -5.78 6.31 -12.32
CA TYR A 40 -5.78 6.67 -10.90
C TYR A 40 -6.95 7.61 -10.62
N SER A 41 -8.11 7.04 -10.35
CA SER A 41 -9.38 7.74 -10.25
C SER A 41 -9.57 8.45 -8.90
N GLU A 42 -10.51 9.41 -8.87
CA GLU A 42 -10.90 10.08 -7.62
C GLU A 42 -11.49 9.07 -6.62
N VAL A 43 -12.21 8.05 -7.10
CA VAL A 43 -12.75 6.98 -6.24
C VAL A 43 -11.63 6.25 -5.51
N GLU A 44 -10.55 5.95 -6.20
CA GLU A 44 -9.38 5.29 -5.62
C GLU A 44 -8.64 6.21 -4.64
N LYS A 45 -8.48 7.49 -4.96
CA LYS A 45 -7.88 8.47 -4.06
C LYS A 45 -8.69 8.60 -2.77
N ASP A 46 -10.01 8.73 -2.90
CA ASP A 46 -10.91 8.81 -1.76
C ASP A 46 -10.83 7.54 -0.90
N ARG A 47 -10.71 6.38 -1.53
CA ARG A 47 -10.57 5.12 -0.82
C ARG A 47 -9.25 5.08 -0.03
N ILE A 48 -8.15 5.52 -0.64
CA ILE A 48 -6.86 5.58 0.04
C ILE A 48 -6.94 6.53 1.25
N ASP A 49 -7.53 7.71 1.07
CA ASP A 49 -7.71 8.68 2.15
C ASP A 49 -8.51 8.07 3.31
N ARG A 50 -9.57 7.36 2.97
CA ARG A 50 -10.42 6.70 3.98
C ARG A 50 -9.67 5.61 4.74
N ILE A 51 -8.86 4.81 4.03
CA ILE A 51 -8.02 3.78 4.65
C ILE A 51 -7.04 4.42 5.63
N ILE A 52 -6.40 5.52 5.23
CA ILE A 52 -5.46 6.23 6.09
C ILE A 52 -6.18 6.74 7.35
N CYS A 53 -7.38 7.28 7.21
CA CYS A 53 -8.16 7.75 8.34
C CYS A 53 -8.55 6.60 9.27
N THR A 54 -9.14 5.54 8.73
CA THR A 54 -9.76 4.48 9.54
C THR A 54 -8.76 3.50 10.12
N ARG A 55 -7.74 3.13 9.36
CA ARG A 55 -6.75 2.15 9.83
C ARG A 55 -5.57 2.77 10.55
N TYR A 56 -5.27 4.04 10.26
CA TYR A 56 -4.04 4.67 10.77
C TYR A 56 -4.31 5.94 11.57
N GLY A 57 -5.57 6.20 11.92
CA GLY A 57 -5.94 7.20 12.91
C GLY A 57 -5.71 8.65 12.50
N GLN A 58 -5.77 8.95 11.21
CA GLN A 58 -5.59 10.32 10.73
C GLN A 58 -6.93 11.00 10.48
N ASP A 59 -6.95 12.33 10.57
CA ASP A 59 -8.09 13.11 10.10
C ASP A 59 -8.03 13.28 8.57
N THR A 60 -9.08 13.84 7.98
CA THR A 60 -9.18 13.98 6.52
C THR A 60 -8.02 14.80 5.96
N GLY A 61 -7.68 15.92 6.59
CA GLY A 61 -6.58 16.77 6.13
C GLY A 61 -5.23 16.07 6.21
N GLY A 62 -4.97 15.37 7.30
CA GLY A 62 -3.76 14.60 7.49
C GLY A 62 -3.64 13.46 6.47
N ALA A 63 -4.75 12.78 6.20
CA ALA A 63 -4.78 11.70 5.22
C ALA A 63 -4.41 12.19 3.81
N ILE A 64 -4.96 13.33 3.39
CA ILE A 64 -4.67 13.91 2.08
C ILE A 64 -3.18 14.24 1.97
N ILE A 65 -2.59 14.85 2.99
CA ILE A 65 -1.17 15.19 3.01
C ILE A 65 -0.31 13.93 2.88
N LEU A 66 -0.64 12.89 3.66
CA LEU A 66 0.11 11.62 3.61
C LEU A 66 -0.03 10.94 2.26
N ARG A 67 -1.24 10.96 1.67
CA ARG A 67 -1.43 10.40 0.33
C ARG A 67 -0.61 11.16 -0.71
N GLU A 68 -0.57 12.48 -0.65
CA GLU A 68 0.24 13.28 -1.58
C GLU A 68 1.73 12.99 -1.44
N GLN A 69 2.22 12.83 -0.21
CA GLN A 69 3.60 12.41 0.05
C GLN A 69 3.87 11.01 -0.53
N ALA A 70 2.92 10.11 -0.35
CA ALA A 70 3.01 8.75 -0.88
C ALA A 70 3.01 8.73 -2.40
N GLU A 71 2.21 9.58 -3.03
CA GLU A 71 2.19 9.73 -4.49
C GLU A 71 3.55 10.15 -5.04
N ALA A 72 4.19 11.10 -4.37
CA ALA A 72 5.52 11.58 -4.77
C ALA A 72 6.58 10.50 -4.57
N MET A 73 6.53 9.78 -3.45
CA MET A 73 7.44 8.67 -3.17
C MET A 73 7.29 7.55 -4.19
N GLU A 74 6.06 7.17 -4.50
CA GLU A 74 5.78 6.10 -5.45
C GLU A 74 6.29 6.46 -6.85
N ALA A 75 6.10 7.71 -7.29
CA ALA A 75 6.52 8.16 -8.61
C ALA A 75 8.03 8.07 -8.81
N GLU A 76 8.82 8.22 -7.74
CA GLU A 76 10.27 8.19 -7.79
C GLU A 76 10.87 6.80 -7.55
N ALA A 77 10.08 5.85 -7.03
CA ALA A 77 10.57 4.53 -6.70
C ALA A 77 10.64 3.63 -7.95
N PRO A 78 11.79 2.95 -8.17
CA PRO A 78 11.97 2.14 -9.38
C PRO A 78 11.19 0.83 -9.38
N ASP A 79 10.87 0.27 -8.20
CA ASP A 79 10.22 -1.04 -8.12
C ASP A 79 9.39 -1.19 -6.84
N THR A 80 8.56 -2.23 -6.83
CA THR A 80 7.68 -2.56 -5.70
C THR A 80 8.42 -3.23 -4.54
N VAL A 81 9.52 -3.93 -4.83
CA VAL A 81 10.27 -4.74 -3.85
C VAL A 81 10.76 -3.89 -2.68
N ARG A 82 11.18 -2.67 -2.95
CA ARG A 82 11.69 -1.76 -1.92
C ARG A 82 10.63 -1.45 -0.85
N PHE A 83 9.39 -1.19 -1.30
CA PHE A 83 8.29 -0.92 -0.40
C PHE A 83 7.92 -2.15 0.44
N THR A 84 7.80 -3.31 -0.21
CA THR A 84 7.41 -4.54 0.47
C THR A 84 8.49 -5.00 1.45
N ARG A 85 9.76 -4.83 1.12
CA ARG A 85 10.87 -5.16 2.03
C ARG A 85 10.81 -4.29 3.28
N ALA A 86 10.61 -2.99 3.12
CA ALA A 86 10.53 -2.06 4.24
C ALA A 86 9.38 -2.42 5.18
N ILE A 87 8.23 -2.76 4.63
CA ILE A 87 7.05 -3.16 5.40
C ILE A 87 7.31 -4.51 6.10
N LYS A 88 7.87 -5.46 5.38
CA LYS A 88 8.13 -6.81 5.91
C LYS A 88 9.11 -6.76 7.09
N ASP A 89 10.11 -5.87 7.02
CA ASP A 89 11.09 -5.73 8.09
C ASP A 89 10.53 -5.03 9.33
N ALA A 90 9.57 -4.13 9.15
CA ALA A 90 9.04 -3.30 10.24
C ALA A 90 7.72 -3.82 10.82
N VAL A 91 6.99 -4.69 10.11
CA VAL A 91 5.63 -5.09 10.45
C VAL A 91 5.56 -6.60 10.64
N ALA A 92 4.99 -7.04 11.78
CA ALA A 92 4.81 -8.46 12.08
C ALA A 92 3.84 -9.12 11.10
N PHE A 93 3.96 -10.43 10.91
CA PHE A 93 3.16 -11.18 9.93
C PHE A 93 1.65 -10.94 10.09
N GLU A 94 1.15 -10.97 11.32
CA GLU A 94 -0.28 -10.76 11.59
C GLU A 94 -0.76 -9.39 11.10
N ASP A 95 0.08 -8.38 11.26
CA ASP A 95 -0.23 -7.01 10.84
C ASP A 95 -0.07 -6.85 9.33
N ARG A 96 0.76 -7.69 8.68
CA ARG A 96 0.89 -7.70 7.21
C ARG A 96 -0.37 -8.23 6.54
N ILE A 97 -1.15 -9.09 7.21
CA ILE A 97 -2.47 -9.48 6.72
C ILE A 97 -3.37 -8.25 6.61
N GLY A 98 -3.33 -7.36 7.60
CA GLY A 98 -4.06 -6.08 7.55
C GLY A 98 -3.61 -5.18 6.40
N VAL A 99 -2.31 -5.20 6.08
CA VAL A 99 -1.77 -4.47 4.91
C VAL A 99 -2.39 -5.03 3.62
N VAL A 100 -2.45 -6.34 3.48
CA VAL A 100 -3.05 -7.00 2.31
C VAL A 100 -4.54 -6.67 2.21
N GLU A 101 -5.25 -6.60 3.33
CA GLU A 101 -6.65 -6.15 3.34
C GLU A 101 -6.79 -4.73 2.81
N ALA A 102 -5.92 -3.82 3.25
CA ALA A 102 -5.93 -2.44 2.78
C ALA A 102 -5.70 -2.36 1.26
N LEU A 103 -4.77 -3.17 0.76
CA LEU A 103 -4.51 -3.26 -0.69
C LEU A 103 -5.75 -3.74 -1.45
N TRP A 104 -6.45 -4.76 -0.94
CA TRP A 104 -7.70 -5.23 -1.54
C TRP A 104 -8.79 -4.16 -1.51
N GLN A 105 -8.83 -3.34 -0.46
CA GLN A 105 -9.78 -2.23 -0.39
C GLN A 105 -9.59 -1.25 -1.55
N VAL A 106 -8.35 -1.01 -1.96
CA VAL A 106 -8.04 -0.17 -3.11
C VAL A 106 -8.42 -0.86 -4.42
N VAL A 107 -8.04 -2.13 -4.57
CA VAL A 107 -8.33 -2.91 -5.79
C VAL A 107 -9.83 -2.98 -6.06
N LEU A 108 -10.63 -3.10 -5.02
CA LEU A 108 -12.08 -3.28 -5.13
C LEU A 108 -12.86 -1.96 -5.05
N ALA A 109 -12.17 -0.82 -4.97
CA ALA A 109 -12.79 0.48 -4.67
C ALA A 109 -13.86 0.91 -5.68
N ASP A 110 -13.61 0.69 -6.97
CA ASP A 110 -14.49 1.14 -8.04
C ASP A 110 -15.38 0.01 -8.59
N GLY A 111 -15.31 -1.17 -8.00
CA GLY A 111 -16.07 -2.33 -8.42
C GLY A 111 -15.59 -2.96 -9.73
N HIS A 112 -14.50 -2.45 -10.28
CA HIS A 112 -13.91 -2.94 -11.52
C HIS A 112 -12.56 -3.57 -11.26
N ARG A 113 -12.31 -4.76 -11.81
CA ARG A 113 -11.03 -5.45 -11.67
C ARG A 113 -10.31 -5.47 -13.01
N ASP A 114 -9.04 -5.13 -12.96
CA ASP A 114 -8.15 -5.11 -14.11
C ASP A 114 -7.09 -6.19 -13.95
N ASP A 115 -6.73 -6.89 -15.03
CA ASP A 115 -5.75 -7.98 -14.98
C ASP A 115 -4.38 -7.49 -14.49
N SER A 116 -3.96 -6.29 -14.89
CA SER A 116 -2.69 -5.70 -14.43
C SER A 116 -2.71 -5.42 -12.94
N GLU A 117 -3.83 -4.92 -12.43
CA GLU A 117 -4.04 -4.65 -11.02
C GLU A 117 -4.04 -5.94 -10.20
N ASP A 118 -4.74 -6.97 -10.69
CA ASP A 118 -4.78 -8.28 -10.04
C ASP A 118 -3.40 -8.94 -10.00
N ALA A 119 -2.64 -8.87 -11.10
CA ALA A 119 -1.31 -9.44 -11.17
C ALA A 119 -0.35 -8.75 -10.20
N LEU A 120 -0.40 -7.42 -10.12
CA LEU A 120 0.42 -6.65 -9.20
C LEU A 120 0.02 -6.94 -7.75
N MET A 121 -1.28 -7.06 -7.47
CA MET A 121 -1.79 -7.40 -6.13
C MET A 121 -1.24 -8.75 -5.67
N ARG A 122 -1.28 -9.75 -6.54
CA ARG A 122 -0.77 -11.09 -6.23
C ARG A 122 0.73 -11.06 -5.94
N LEU A 123 1.50 -10.39 -6.79
CA LEU A 123 2.94 -10.23 -6.59
C LEU A 123 3.22 -9.53 -5.25
N THR A 124 2.51 -8.46 -4.98
CA THR A 124 2.72 -7.65 -3.79
C THR A 124 2.43 -8.46 -2.52
N ALA A 125 1.32 -9.19 -2.47
CA ALA A 125 0.99 -10.05 -1.34
C ALA A 125 2.09 -11.08 -1.09
N ASN A 126 2.57 -11.72 -2.15
CA ASN A 126 3.66 -12.71 -2.05
C ASN A 126 4.95 -12.08 -1.54
N LEU A 127 5.30 -10.88 -2.00
CA LEU A 127 6.48 -10.15 -1.54
C LEU A 127 6.36 -9.74 -0.06
N LEU A 128 5.15 -9.54 0.43
CA LEU A 128 4.88 -9.28 1.85
C LEU A 128 4.89 -10.56 2.70
N GLY A 129 5.09 -11.71 2.08
CA GLY A 129 5.11 -12.99 2.77
C GLY A 129 3.72 -13.54 3.07
N VAL A 130 2.70 -13.05 2.36
CA VAL A 130 1.31 -13.51 2.51
C VAL A 130 0.97 -14.38 1.31
N ASN A 131 0.66 -15.65 1.55
CA ASN A 131 0.39 -16.60 0.48
C ASN A 131 -0.98 -16.36 -0.17
N ASP A 132 -1.23 -17.02 -1.30
CA ASP A 132 -2.45 -16.83 -2.08
C ASP A 132 -3.72 -17.20 -1.30
N VAL A 133 -3.66 -18.19 -0.43
CA VAL A 133 -4.81 -18.61 0.39
C VAL A 133 -5.18 -17.52 1.40
N ASP A 134 -4.17 -17.00 2.11
CA ASP A 134 -4.39 -15.96 3.10
C ASP A 134 -4.81 -14.64 2.44
N SER A 135 -4.25 -14.34 1.26
CA SER A 135 -4.67 -13.17 0.48
C SER A 135 -6.13 -13.29 0.02
N ALA A 136 -6.53 -14.48 -0.44
CA ALA A 136 -7.92 -14.73 -0.84
C ALA A 136 -8.89 -14.58 0.34
N LYS A 137 -8.48 -15.03 1.53
CA LYS A 137 -9.29 -14.84 2.75
C LYS A 137 -9.42 -13.36 3.10
N ALA A 138 -8.33 -12.61 2.97
CA ALA A 138 -8.34 -11.17 3.19
C ALA A 138 -9.29 -10.46 2.22
N ARG A 139 -9.24 -10.84 0.93
CA ARG A 139 -10.16 -10.30 -0.08
C ARG A 139 -11.62 -10.55 0.30
N LYS A 140 -11.94 -11.78 0.74
CA LYS A 140 -13.31 -12.13 1.12
C LYS A 140 -13.80 -11.29 2.30
N ARG A 141 -12.94 -11.04 3.29
CA ARG A 141 -13.29 -10.17 4.41
C ARG A 141 -13.60 -8.75 3.95
N VAL A 142 -12.80 -8.24 3.02
CA VAL A 142 -13.02 -6.90 2.46
C VAL A 142 -14.33 -6.86 1.66
N GLU A 143 -14.57 -7.86 0.82
CA GLU A 143 -15.81 -7.95 0.03
C GLU A 143 -17.05 -7.97 0.91
N ALA A 144 -16.97 -8.58 2.09
CA ALA A 144 -18.09 -8.65 3.03
C ALA A 144 -18.43 -7.28 3.65
N THR A 145 -17.51 -6.31 3.60
CA THR A 145 -17.72 -4.97 4.19
C THR A 145 -18.07 -3.89 3.14
N ILE A 146 -18.07 -4.25 1.89
CA ILE A 146 -18.40 -3.33 0.79
C ILE A 146 -19.90 -3.25 0.58
#